data_ca26114df909b91cb177f18de33f61a5
#
_entry.id   ca26114df909b91cb177f18de33f61a5
#
_cell.length_a   1.000
_cell.length_b   1.000
_cell.length_c   1.000
_cell.angle_alpha   90.00
_cell.angle_beta   90.00
_cell.angle_gamma   90.00
#
_symmetry.space_group_name_H-M   'P 1'
#
loop_
_entity.id
_entity.type
_entity.pdbx_description
1 polymer ?
#
loop_
_entity_poly.entity_id
_entity_poly.type
_entity_poly.pdbx_seq_one_letter_code
_entity_poly.pdbx_strand_id
1 'polypeptide(L)'
;MKVIRKAKENLFILLIAAAYIAMFIINQNMGIASVKNSFYYIKEMIMIMPVIFVLTALLDLWVPKEKIMKYLGKEAKAKGVVLSLALGSISAGPIYAAFPLCVMLHKKGASVRNLVIILSAWAVIKVPMLLNELKFLGFEF
;
A
#
# COMPACT_ATOMS: atom_id res chain seq x y z
N MET A 1 10.79 -31.14 20.48
CA MET A 1 10.55 -31.02 19.03
C MET A 1 9.49 -30.00 18.63
N LYS A 2 8.33 -29.88 19.30
CA LYS A 2 7.26 -28.89 18.98
C LYS A 2 7.69 -27.42 19.13
N VAL A 3 8.53 -27.07 20.11
CA VAL A 3 9.00 -25.70 20.37
C VAL A 3 9.93 -25.20 19.26
N ILE A 4 10.86 -26.05 18.78
CA ILE A 4 11.81 -25.69 17.72
C ILE A 4 11.11 -25.49 16.38
N ARG A 5 10.05 -26.28 16.10
CA ARG A 5 9.23 -26.11 14.90
C ARG A 5 8.43 -24.80 14.95
N LYS A 6 7.81 -24.47 16.08
CA LYS A 6 7.11 -23.20 16.31
C LYS A 6 8.06 -22.00 16.24
N ALA A 7 9.30 -22.14 16.71
CA ALA A 7 10.31 -21.09 16.59
C ALA A 7 10.73 -20.84 15.13
N LYS A 8 10.84 -21.89 14.31
CA LYS A 8 11.11 -21.73 12.86
C LYS A 8 9.96 -21.08 12.10
N GLU A 9 8.72 -21.41 12.45
CA GLU A 9 7.52 -20.82 11.85
C GLU A 9 7.40 -19.31 12.18
N ASN A 10 7.93 -18.88 13.33
CA ASN A 10 7.90 -17.50 13.80
C ASN A 10 9.26 -16.79 13.78
N LEU A 11 10.24 -17.34 13.04
CA LEU A 11 11.62 -16.85 13.01
C LEU A 11 11.70 -15.34 12.70
N PHE A 12 10.88 -14.86 11.77
CA PHE A 12 10.83 -13.45 11.40
C PHE A 12 10.38 -12.55 12.55
N ILE A 13 9.36 -12.97 13.30
CA ILE A 13 8.86 -12.24 14.47
C ILE A 13 9.91 -12.24 15.59
N LEU A 14 10.59 -13.38 15.80
CA LEU A 14 11.65 -13.49 16.80
C LEU A 14 12.87 -12.62 16.45
N LEU A 15 13.24 -12.52 15.17
CA LEU A 15 14.31 -11.64 14.72
C LEU A 15 13.96 -10.17 14.93
N ILE A 16 12.72 -9.76 14.63
CA ILE A 16 12.26 -8.39 14.90
C ILE A 16 12.30 -8.10 16.40
N ALA A 17 11.78 -9.00 17.23
CA ALA A 17 11.81 -8.83 18.69
C ALA A 17 13.24 -8.73 19.23
N ALA A 18 14.15 -9.57 18.75
CA ALA A 18 15.57 -9.53 19.11
C ALA A 18 16.22 -8.21 18.69
N ALA A 19 15.90 -7.70 17.49
CA ALA A 19 16.40 -6.41 17.03
C ALA A 19 15.93 -5.25 17.93
N TYR A 20 14.64 -5.22 18.32
CA TYR A 20 14.15 -4.23 19.28
C TYR A 20 14.84 -4.31 20.64
N ILE A 21 15.04 -5.52 21.18
CA ILE A 21 15.76 -5.73 22.44
C ILE A 21 17.20 -5.24 22.31
N ALA A 22 17.90 -5.58 21.23
CA ALA A 22 19.26 -5.12 20.97
C ALA A 22 19.34 -3.58 20.91
N MET A 23 18.38 -2.91 20.24
CA MET A 23 18.31 -1.45 20.20
C MET A 23 18.15 -0.84 21.59
N PHE A 24 17.33 -1.44 22.46
CA PHE A 24 17.19 -0.97 23.85
C PHE A 24 18.49 -1.10 24.66
N ILE A 25 19.25 -2.19 24.46
CA ILE A 25 20.51 -2.45 25.14
C ILE A 25 21.60 -1.50 24.67
N ILE A 26 21.70 -1.24 23.36
CA ILE A 26 22.74 -0.38 22.76
C ILE A 26 22.45 1.10 23.03
N ASN A 27 21.22 1.53 22.86
CA ASN A 27 20.78 2.91 23.06
C ASN A 27 19.30 2.98 23.42
N GLN A 28 19.02 3.23 24.68
CA GLN A 28 17.65 3.28 25.22
C GLN A 28 16.80 4.33 24.50
N ASN A 29 17.34 5.49 24.14
CA ASN A 29 16.59 6.54 23.43
C ASN A 29 16.17 6.09 22.03
N MET A 30 17.04 5.37 21.31
CA MET A 30 16.71 4.79 20.01
C MET A 30 15.64 3.70 20.13
N GLY A 31 15.73 2.85 21.16
CA GLY A 31 14.72 1.83 21.45
C GLY A 31 13.35 2.43 21.68
N ILE A 32 13.26 3.45 22.54
CA ILE A 32 12.01 4.16 22.83
C ILE A 32 11.45 4.85 21.57
N ALA A 33 12.31 5.53 20.81
CA ALA A 33 11.92 6.20 19.56
C ALA A 33 11.36 5.20 18.53
N SER A 34 11.99 4.02 18.40
CA SER A 34 11.55 2.96 17.49
C SER A 34 10.18 2.41 17.86
N VAL A 35 9.94 2.14 19.16
CA VAL A 35 8.63 1.68 19.64
C VAL A 35 7.57 2.75 19.44
N LYS A 36 7.88 4.01 19.76
CA LYS A 36 6.96 5.15 19.57
C LYS A 36 6.57 5.32 18.10
N ASN A 37 7.53 5.24 17.19
CA ASN A 37 7.27 5.32 15.76
C ASN A 37 6.43 4.14 15.28
N SER A 38 6.74 2.92 15.70
CA SER A 38 5.93 1.74 15.34
C SER A 38 4.49 1.87 15.80
N PHE A 39 4.27 2.34 17.03
CA PHE A 39 2.94 2.59 17.57
C PHE A 39 2.19 3.70 16.82
N TYR A 40 2.91 4.75 16.40
CA TYR A 40 2.35 5.81 15.57
C TYR A 40 1.81 5.27 14.24
N TYR A 41 2.58 4.45 13.52
CA TYR A 41 2.13 3.85 12.26
C TYR A 41 0.98 2.86 12.45
N ILE A 42 0.97 2.07 13.52
CA ILE A 42 -0.16 1.18 13.85
C ILE A 42 -1.43 2.00 14.09
N LYS A 43 -1.34 3.08 14.86
CA LYS A 43 -2.47 3.99 15.11
C LYS A 43 -2.97 4.60 13.80
N GLU A 44 -2.08 5.09 12.96
CA GLU A 44 -2.42 5.65 11.64
C GLU A 44 -3.16 4.62 10.79
N MET A 45 -2.67 3.38 10.70
CA MET A 45 -3.35 2.30 9.98
C MET A 45 -4.76 2.04 10.51
N ILE A 46 -4.93 1.94 11.83
CA ILE A 46 -6.24 1.69 12.45
C ILE A 46 -7.22 2.83 12.15
N MET A 47 -6.75 4.07 12.08
CA MET A 47 -7.61 5.23 11.77
C MET A 47 -7.97 5.32 10.29
N ILE A 48 -7.05 4.98 9.40
CA ILE A 48 -7.24 5.15 7.95
C ILE A 48 -7.98 3.95 7.33
N MET A 49 -7.73 2.72 7.80
CA MET A 49 -8.28 1.51 7.18
C MET A 49 -9.82 1.49 7.11
N PRO A 50 -10.58 1.89 8.15
CA PRO A 50 -12.04 1.93 8.05
C PRO A 50 -12.53 2.85 6.94
N VAL A 51 -11.92 4.02 6.79
CA VAL A 51 -12.25 4.99 5.72
C VAL A 51 -12.01 4.37 4.35
N ILE A 52 -10.87 3.69 4.17
CA ILE A 52 -10.53 3.01 2.91
C ILE A 52 -11.53 1.90 2.59
N PHE A 53 -11.93 1.10 3.58
CA PHE A 53 -12.93 0.05 3.38
C PHE A 53 -14.29 0.62 2.97
N VAL A 54 -14.74 1.71 3.59
CA VAL A 54 -15.98 2.40 3.21
C VAL A 54 -15.87 2.93 1.78
N LEU A 55 -14.79 3.63 1.44
CA LEU A 55 -14.56 4.15 0.09
C LEU A 55 -14.50 3.02 -0.95
N THR A 56 -13.82 1.92 -0.62
CA THR A 56 -13.74 0.76 -1.52
C THR A 56 -15.11 0.12 -1.72
N ALA A 57 -15.93 0.02 -0.67
CA ALA A 57 -17.30 -0.49 -0.75
C ALA A 57 -18.20 0.42 -1.60
N LEU A 58 -18.07 1.75 -1.46
CA LEU A 58 -18.78 2.70 -2.31
C LEU A 58 -18.38 2.58 -3.77
N LEU A 59 -17.08 2.48 -4.05
CA LEU A 59 -16.58 2.26 -5.41
C LEU A 59 -17.05 0.92 -5.98
N ASP A 60 -17.16 -0.11 -5.13
CA ASP A 60 -17.71 -1.41 -5.53
C ASP A 60 -19.16 -1.32 -5.98
N LEU A 61 -19.98 -0.49 -5.32
CA LEU A 61 -21.36 -0.25 -5.71
C LEU A 61 -21.48 0.62 -6.98
N TRP A 62 -20.66 1.67 -7.09
CA TRP A 62 -20.80 2.66 -8.16
C TRP A 62 -20.16 2.24 -9.49
N VAL A 63 -19.10 1.44 -9.44
CA VAL A 63 -18.38 1.05 -10.65
C VAL A 63 -18.83 -0.36 -11.08
N PRO A 64 -19.60 -0.50 -12.16
CA PRO A 64 -20.07 -1.79 -12.62
C PRO A 64 -18.93 -2.65 -13.16
N LYS A 65 -19.08 -3.96 -13.03
CA LYS A 65 -18.09 -4.97 -13.44
C LYS A 65 -17.71 -4.84 -14.92
N GLU A 66 -18.68 -4.54 -15.77
CA GLU A 66 -18.53 -4.40 -17.22
C GLU A 66 -17.52 -3.29 -17.58
N LYS A 67 -17.57 -2.17 -16.86
CA LYS A 67 -16.59 -1.07 -17.04
C LYS A 67 -15.18 -1.52 -16.64
N ILE A 68 -15.05 -2.19 -15.51
CA ILE A 68 -13.74 -2.69 -15.07
C ILE A 68 -13.18 -3.70 -16.07
N MET A 69 -13.98 -4.64 -16.54
CA MET A 69 -13.54 -5.61 -17.55
C MET A 69 -13.15 -4.94 -18.86
N LYS A 70 -13.91 -3.94 -19.33
CA LYS A 70 -13.64 -3.20 -20.55
C LYS A 70 -12.34 -2.40 -20.49
N TYR A 71 -12.07 -1.71 -19.37
CA TYR A 71 -10.97 -0.77 -19.26
C TYR A 71 -9.72 -1.33 -18.57
N LEU A 72 -9.87 -2.29 -17.65
CA LEU A 72 -8.79 -2.89 -16.86
C LEU A 72 -8.68 -4.40 -17.04
N GLY A 73 -9.57 -5.02 -17.80
CA GLY A 73 -9.55 -6.44 -18.11
C GLY A 73 -8.40 -6.84 -19.03
N LYS A 74 -8.33 -8.11 -19.37
CA LYS A 74 -7.30 -8.68 -20.28
C LYS A 74 -7.32 -8.06 -21.67
N GLU A 75 -8.50 -7.74 -22.18
CA GLU A 75 -8.71 -7.17 -23.51
C GLU A 75 -8.41 -5.67 -23.62
N ALA A 76 -8.17 -4.99 -22.51
CA ALA A 76 -7.90 -3.55 -22.48
C ALA A 76 -6.54 -3.14 -23.09
N LYS A 77 -5.64 -4.12 -23.34
CA LYS A 77 -4.32 -3.93 -23.99
C LYS A 77 -3.57 -2.69 -23.48
N ALA A 78 -3.13 -1.81 -24.39
CA ALA A 78 -2.39 -0.58 -24.05
C ALA A 78 -3.24 0.43 -23.28
N LYS A 79 -4.52 0.56 -23.59
CA LYS A 79 -5.45 1.46 -22.86
C LYS A 79 -5.53 1.09 -21.37
N GLY A 80 -5.56 -0.20 -21.06
CA GLY A 80 -5.56 -0.67 -19.67
C GLY A 80 -4.28 -0.31 -18.92
N VAL A 81 -3.12 -0.37 -19.59
CA VAL A 81 -1.83 0.02 -19.01
C VAL A 81 -1.81 1.51 -18.67
N VAL A 82 -2.18 2.37 -19.62
CA VAL A 82 -2.20 3.84 -19.42
C VAL A 82 -3.17 4.22 -18.31
N LEU A 83 -4.38 3.63 -18.31
CA LEU A 83 -5.36 3.91 -17.28
C LEU A 83 -4.91 3.42 -15.90
N SER A 84 -4.27 2.26 -15.83
CA SER A 84 -3.72 1.72 -14.57
C SER A 84 -2.60 2.61 -14.02
N LEU A 85 -1.73 3.09 -14.90
CA LEU A 85 -0.67 4.03 -14.54
C LEU A 85 -1.27 5.33 -13.99
N ALA A 86 -2.24 5.92 -14.68
CA ALA A 86 -2.91 7.14 -14.27
C ALA A 86 -3.62 6.96 -12.91
N LEU A 87 -4.38 5.88 -12.73
CA LEU A 87 -5.06 5.57 -11.47
C LEU A 87 -4.09 5.42 -10.30
N GLY A 88 -2.98 4.71 -10.49
CA GLY A 88 -1.96 4.56 -9.47
C GLY A 88 -1.27 5.88 -9.13
N SER A 89 -0.92 6.68 -10.13
CA SER A 89 -0.16 7.93 -9.98
C SER A 89 -0.96 9.08 -9.36
N ILE A 90 -2.26 9.16 -9.66
CA ILE A 90 -3.15 10.22 -9.11
C ILE A 90 -3.54 9.90 -7.67
N SER A 91 -3.50 8.63 -7.29
CA SER A 91 -3.92 8.18 -5.98
C SER A 91 -3.05 8.75 -4.86
N ALA A 92 -3.71 9.27 -3.82
CA ALA A 92 -3.05 9.77 -2.62
C ALA A 92 -3.16 8.74 -1.48
N GLY A 93 -2.21 8.78 -0.56
CA GLY A 93 -2.22 7.96 0.63
C GLY A 93 -1.21 6.81 0.65
N PRO A 94 -1.16 6.06 1.74
CA PRO A 94 -0.21 4.97 1.92
C PRO A 94 -0.53 3.78 1.01
N ILE A 95 0.48 3.01 0.63
CA ILE A 95 0.33 1.89 -0.30
C ILE A 95 -0.62 0.79 0.21
N TYR A 96 -0.73 0.60 1.51
CA TYR A 96 -1.65 -0.41 2.07
C TYR A 96 -3.12 -0.09 1.77
N ALA A 97 -3.46 1.18 1.47
CA ALA A 97 -4.77 1.58 0.99
C ALA A 97 -5.11 1.03 -0.40
N ALA A 98 -4.11 0.80 -1.23
CA ALA A 98 -4.29 0.26 -2.57
C ALA A 98 -4.73 -1.21 -2.59
N PHE A 99 -4.38 -1.99 -1.55
CA PHE A 99 -4.67 -3.44 -1.55
C PHE A 99 -6.17 -3.75 -1.56
N PRO A 100 -7.03 -3.19 -0.68
CA PRO A 100 -8.48 -3.42 -0.74
C PRO A 100 -9.07 -3.03 -2.09
N LEU A 101 -8.64 -1.90 -2.65
CA LEU A 101 -9.06 -1.44 -3.97
C LEU A 101 -8.67 -2.46 -5.07
N CYS A 102 -7.43 -2.91 -5.08
CA CYS A 102 -6.96 -3.91 -6.05
C CYS A 102 -7.70 -5.25 -5.92
N VAL A 103 -8.01 -5.68 -4.70
CA VAL A 103 -8.82 -6.89 -4.47
C VAL A 103 -10.22 -6.73 -5.06
N MET A 104 -10.87 -5.59 -4.85
CA MET A 104 -12.18 -5.27 -5.42
C MET A 104 -12.12 -5.26 -6.95
N LEU A 105 -11.15 -4.56 -7.54
CA LEU A 105 -10.95 -4.50 -8.99
C LEU A 105 -10.69 -5.89 -9.59
N HIS A 106 -9.92 -6.73 -8.89
CA HIS A 106 -9.66 -8.11 -9.31
C HIS A 106 -10.95 -8.95 -9.36
N LYS A 107 -11.76 -8.87 -8.30
CA LYS A 107 -13.07 -9.54 -8.25
C LYS A 107 -13.99 -9.09 -9.38
N LYS A 108 -13.87 -7.86 -9.85
CA LYS A 108 -14.59 -7.29 -10.99
C LYS A 108 -13.97 -7.59 -12.36
N GLY A 109 -12.89 -8.36 -12.41
CA GLY A 109 -12.30 -8.84 -13.66
C GLY A 109 -11.16 -8.00 -14.20
N ALA A 110 -10.57 -7.11 -13.40
CA ALA A 110 -9.31 -6.47 -13.76
C ALA A 110 -8.20 -7.50 -13.92
N SER A 111 -7.34 -7.32 -14.92
CA SER A 111 -6.21 -8.22 -15.16
C SER A 111 -5.12 -8.02 -14.10
N VAL A 112 -4.44 -9.10 -13.72
CA VAL A 112 -3.32 -9.05 -12.76
C VAL A 112 -2.24 -8.07 -13.22
N ARG A 113 -1.93 -8.04 -14.53
CA ARG A 113 -0.99 -7.08 -15.10
C ARG A 113 -1.37 -5.63 -14.74
N ASN A 114 -2.62 -5.25 -14.95
CA ASN A 114 -3.08 -3.88 -14.68
C ASN A 114 -3.10 -3.57 -13.18
N LEU A 115 -3.42 -4.54 -12.33
CA LEU A 115 -3.35 -4.38 -10.88
C LEU A 115 -1.92 -4.17 -10.38
N VAL A 116 -0.95 -4.92 -10.92
CA VAL A 116 0.47 -4.72 -10.60
C VAL A 116 0.93 -3.32 -11.01
N ILE A 117 0.50 -2.84 -12.18
CA ILE A 117 0.83 -1.47 -12.63
C ILE A 117 0.22 -0.43 -11.69
N ILE A 118 -1.04 -0.58 -11.26
CA ILE A 118 -1.68 0.32 -10.28
C ILE A 118 -0.86 0.35 -8.98
N LEU A 119 -0.52 -0.80 -8.41
CA LEU A 119 0.25 -0.89 -7.17
C LEU A 119 1.64 -0.29 -7.31
N SER A 120 2.34 -0.56 -8.40
CA SER A 120 3.68 -0.03 -8.66
C SER A 120 3.65 1.48 -8.84
N ALA A 121 2.71 2.00 -9.64
CA ALA A 121 2.54 3.43 -9.83
C ALA A 121 2.16 4.14 -8.51
N TRP A 122 1.27 3.56 -7.71
CA TRP A 122 0.90 4.08 -6.39
C TRP A 122 2.10 4.16 -5.44
N ALA A 123 3.02 3.19 -5.51
CA ALA A 123 4.21 3.16 -4.66
C ALA A 123 5.26 4.20 -5.06
N VAL A 124 5.44 4.43 -6.37
CA VAL A 124 6.60 5.17 -6.92
C VAL A 124 6.21 6.53 -7.48
N ILE A 125 5.10 6.62 -8.24
CA ILE A 125 4.73 7.83 -8.96
C ILE A 125 3.55 8.49 -8.25
N LYS A 126 3.83 9.47 -7.39
CA LYS A 126 2.78 10.22 -6.68
C LYS A 126 2.67 11.64 -7.22
N VAL A 127 1.73 11.88 -8.13
CA VAL A 127 1.47 13.23 -8.67
C VAL A 127 1.26 14.27 -7.57
N PRO A 128 0.48 14.03 -6.49
CA PRO A 128 0.37 14.99 -5.40
C PRO A 128 1.70 15.32 -4.71
N MET A 129 2.61 14.34 -4.60
CA MET A 129 3.93 14.55 -4.02
C MET A 129 4.84 15.36 -4.95
N LEU A 130 4.84 15.04 -6.24
CA LEU A 130 5.57 15.81 -7.25
C LEU A 130 5.12 17.28 -7.30
N LEU A 131 3.81 17.54 -7.17
CA LEU A 131 3.29 18.91 -7.10
C LEU A 131 3.76 19.66 -5.84
N ASN A 132 3.88 18.97 -4.71
CA ASN A 132 4.46 19.56 -3.51
C ASN A 132 5.96 19.84 -3.69
N GLU A 133 6.71 18.92 -4.26
CA GLU A 133 8.14 19.11 -4.54
C GLU A 133 8.37 20.31 -5.47
N LEU A 134 7.60 20.40 -6.56
CA LEU A 134 7.65 21.56 -7.48
C LEU A 134 7.34 22.87 -6.77
N LYS A 135 6.39 22.87 -5.83
CA LYS A 135 6.04 24.07 -5.07
C LYS A 135 7.16 24.55 -4.14
N PHE A 136 7.90 23.65 -3.51
CA PHE A 136 8.91 23.98 -2.51
C PHE A 136 10.34 24.07 -3.07
N LEU A 137 10.65 23.30 -4.10
CA LEU A 137 12.00 23.21 -4.70
C LEU A 137 12.10 24.01 -6.00
N GLY A 138 10.98 24.38 -6.64
CA GLY A 138 10.95 25.06 -7.93
C GLY A 138 11.04 24.12 -9.11
N PHE A 139 10.92 24.69 -10.35
CA PHE A 139 10.93 23.92 -11.61
C PHE A 139 12.32 23.49 -12.06
N GLU A 140 13.37 23.96 -11.41
CA GLU A 140 14.76 23.65 -11.79
C GLU A 140 15.28 22.36 -11.09
N PHE A 141 14.45 21.73 -10.27
CA PHE A 141 14.76 20.49 -9.58
C PHE A 141 14.09 19.28 -10.33
#